data_05df70cdfadb26d71f25c63aceeb3317
#
_entry.id   05df70cdfadb26d71f25c63aceeb3317
#
_cell.length_a   1.000
_cell.length_b   1.000
_cell.length_c   1.000
_cell.angle_alpha   90.00
_cell.angle_beta   90.00
_cell.angle_gamma   90.00
#
_symmetry.space_group_name_H-M   'P 1'
#
loop_
_entity.id
_entity.type
_entity.pdbx_description
1 polymer ?
#
loop_
_entity_poly.entity_id
_entity_poly.type
_entity_poly.pdbx_seq_one_letter_code
_entity_poly.pdbx_strand_id
1 'polypeptide(L)'
;MRAVRVVRHARPAEAIEVRDDVPIPDVEPGGVRIAVTAASLNFGDIARCRGGVASVMASPPFTLGMDVCGIVEAAGAGAEEWIGRRVVGITNQSLGGMAEYALAPATGVFEAPAALDDVESAAFTLPFHTGYLALHRRARLQVGETLLVVGGASALGTAIIQLGVAAGARVVALAGGPEKGEVCLGLGAELAIDYTTEDVFDRVMTHTGGHGADVVCDLIGGERTETIWTCVAHDGRYVPIGFNDDPQSGLTGKPLRKVSMGNFSVVGVVLGYSTVPLDYRRFGLNPFPPHVGPEVHAALTALVDAGSIRPVIGRRISMAEVAAALEDHDQRRTTGRSVVDLTLAGPGAAR
;
A
#
# COMPACT_ATOMS: atom_id res chain seq x y z
N MET A 1 -3.91 -20.29 -17.73
CA MET A 1 -2.84 -19.72 -16.88
C MET A 1 -3.07 -20.08 -15.42
N ARG A 2 -1.96 -20.14 -14.67
CA ARG A 2 -2.00 -20.34 -13.22
C ARG A 2 -2.33 -19.07 -12.49
N ALA A 3 -3.21 -19.12 -11.47
CA ALA A 3 -3.64 -17.95 -10.73
C ALA A 3 -4.14 -18.31 -9.31
N VAL A 4 -4.03 -17.33 -8.40
CA VAL A 4 -4.57 -17.39 -7.03
C VAL A 4 -6.00 -16.87 -7.06
N ARG A 5 -6.98 -17.77 -6.90
CA ARG A 5 -8.41 -17.48 -7.06
C ARG A 5 -9.14 -17.46 -5.73
N VAL A 6 -9.96 -16.43 -5.53
CA VAL A 6 -11.02 -16.48 -4.51
C VAL A 6 -12.23 -17.19 -5.13
N VAL A 7 -12.57 -18.37 -4.59
CA VAL A 7 -13.66 -19.21 -5.12
C VAL A 7 -14.96 -19.02 -4.35
N ARG A 8 -14.91 -18.46 -3.17
CA ARG A 8 -16.04 -18.07 -2.32
C ARG A 8 -15.63 -17.01 -1.32
N HIS A 9 -16.57 -16.24 -0.81
CA HIS A 9 -16.29 -15.32 0.29
C HIS A 9 -16.15 -16.08 1.62
N ALA A 10 -14.94 -16.04 2.20
CA ALA A 10 -14.57 -16.66 3.47
C ALA A 10 -13.25 -16.07 3.98
N ARG A 11 -12.72 -16.64 5.08
CA ARG A 11 -11.33 -16.37 5.49
C ARG A 11 -10.35 -16.82 4.38
N PRO A 12 -9.15 -16.20 4.26
CA PRO A 12 -8.20 -16.52 3.20
C PRO A 12 -7.94 -18.03 3.03
N ALA A 13 -7.76 -18.79 4.13
CA ALA A 13 -7.51 -20.22 4.09
C ALA A 13 -8.66 -21.04 3.49
N GLU A 14 -9.89 -20.53 3.52
CA GLU A 14 -11.08 -21.21 3.00
C GLU A 14 -11.55 -20.63 1.65
N ALA A 15 -11.14 -19.41 1.36
CA ALA A 15 -11.56 -18.66 0.18
C ALA A 15 -10.69 -18.93 -1.05
N ILE A 16 -9.40 -19.26 -0.83
CA ILE A 16 -8.36 -19.22 -1.85
C ILE A 16 -8.05 -20.63 -2.38
N GLU A 17 -8.00 -20.75 -3.71
CA GLU A 17 -7.46 -21.90 -4.43
C GLU A 17 -6.43 -21.41 -5.47
N VAL A 18 -5.35 -22.16 -5.65
CA VAL A 18 -4.46 -22.00 -6.82
C VAL A 18 -5.03 -22.85 -7.95
N ARG A 19 -5.30 -22.21 -9.10
CA ARG A 19 -5.90 -22.85 -10.28
C ARG A 19 -4.98 -22.69 -11.48
N ASP A 20 -4.86 -23.75 -12.30
CA ASP A 20 -4.02 -23.75 -13.51
C ASP A 20 -4.83 -23.57 -14.81
N ASP A 21 -6.16 -23.61 -14.71
CA ASP A 21 -7.12 -23.60 -15.82
C ASP A 21 -7.79 -22.22 -16.06
N VAL A 22 -7.23 -21.15 -15.51
CA VAL A 22 -7.79 -19.79 -15.67
C VAL A 22 -7.49 -19.28 -17.09
N PRO A 23 -8.48 -18.75 -17.82
CA PRO A 23 -8.24 -18.15 -19.13
C PRO A 23 -7.23 -17.00 -19.05
N ILE A 24 -6.37 -16.84 -20.08
CA ILE A 24 -5.54 -15.65 -20.23
C ILE A 24 -6.47 -14.51 -20.64
N PRO A 25 -6.44 -13.35 -19.93
CA PRO A 25 -7.36 -12.26 -20.23
C PRO A 25 -6.97 -11.52 -21.52
N ASP A 26 -7.97 -11.07 -22.27
CA ASP A 26 -7.79 -10.21 -23.43
C ASP A 26 -7.52 -8.76 -23.05
N VAL A 27 -6.73 -8.06 -23.86
CA VAL A 27 -6.34 -6.65 -23.63
C VAL A 27 -7.34 -5.72 -24.30
N GLU A 28 -7.87 -4.77 -23.53
CA GLU A 28 -8.73 -3.71 -24.07
C GLU A 28 -7.91 -2.48 -24.52
N PRO A 29 -8.46 -1.58 -25.36
CA PRO A 29 -7.81 -0.32 -25.73
C PRO A 29 -7.37 0.50 -24.51
N GLY A 30 -6.14 1.05 -24.53
CA GLY A 30 -5.54 1.78 -23.42
C GLY A 30 -5.06 0.92 -22.25
N GLY A 31 -5.12 -0.41 -22.38
CA GLY A 31 -4.64 -1.37 -21.40
C GLY A 31 -3.39 -2.12 -21.85
N VAL A 32 -2.73 -2.77 -20.92
CA VAL A 32 -1.62 -3.70 -21.17
C VAL A 32 -1.84 -5.03 -20.48
N ARG A 33 -1.31 -6.11 -21.05
CA ARG A 33 -1.16 -7.41 -20.40
C ARG A 33 0.29 -7.61 -20.01
N ILE A 34 0.51 -7.86 -18.73
CA ILE A 34 1.82 -8.04 -18.13
C ILE A 34 2.03 -9.53 -17.87
N ALA A 35 3.11 -10.12 -18.41
CA ALA A 35 3.63 -11.40 -17.95
C ALA A 35 4.27 -11.16 -16.58
N VAL A 36 3.60 -11.61 -15.53
CA VAL A 36 3.93 -11.26 -14.15
C VAL A 36 5.09 -12.11 -13.65
N THR A 37 6.10 -11.47 -13.09
CA THR A 37 7.22 -12.13 -12.40
C THR A 37 7.07 -12.09 -10.89
N ALA A 38 6.47 -11.02 -10.35
CA ALA A 38 6.18 -10.88 -8.94
C ALA A 38 4.90 -10.05 -8.70
N ALA A 39 4.18 -10.39 -7.62
CA ALA A 39 2.98 -9.68 -7.19
C ALA A 39 2.96 -9.52 -5.67
N SER A 40 2.51 -8.38 -5.15
CA SER A 40 2.54 -8.17 -3.71
C SER A 40 1.19 -8.40 -3.03
N LEU A 41 1.24 -8.87 -1.76
CA LEU A 41 0.06 -9.02 -0.91
C LEU A 41 -0.32 -7.67 -0.30
N ASN A 42 -1.61 -7.44 -0.21
CA ASN A 42 -2.18 -6.24 0.40
C ASN A 42 -3.19 -6.60 1.48
N PHE A 43 -3.36 -5.73 2.46
CA PHE A 43 -4.43 -5.90 3.46
C PHE A 43 -5.82 -5.95 2.78
N GLY A 44 -6.02 -5.18 1.71
CA GLY A 44 -7.23 -5.23 0.90
C GLY A 44 -7.58 -6.60 0.32
N ASP A 45 -6.59 -7.49 0.13
CA ASP A 45 -6.85 -8.85 -0.37
C ASP A 45 -7.59 -9.70 0.67
N ILE A 46 -7.32 -9.48 1.97
CA ILE A 46 -8.06 -10.12 3.07
C ILE A 46 -9.53 -9.70 3.05
N ALA A 47 -9.77 -8.39 2.93
CA ALA A 47 -11.13 -7.85 2.87
C ALA A 47 -11.88 -8.36 1.62
N ARG A 48 -11.21 -8.49 0.47
CA ARG A 48 -11.78 -9.11 -0.75
C ARG A 48 -12.13 -10.57 -0.55
N CYS A 49 -11.31 -11.36 0.11
CA CYS A 49 -11.65 -12.74 0.47
C CYS A 49 -12.95 -12.80 1.29
N ARG A 50 -13.14 -11.87 2.21
CA ARG A 50 -14.33 -11.80 3.08
C ARG A 50 -15.57 -11.18 2.42
N GLY A 51 -15.46 -10.63 1.21
CA GLY A 51 -16.55 -9.96 0.51
C GLY A 51 -16.85 -8.55 1.02
N GLY A 52 -15.90 -7.93 1.73
CA GLY A 52 -16.07 -6.67 2.42
C GLY A 52 -15.12 -5.56 1.99
N VAL A 53 -15.17 -5.07 0.74
CA VAL A 53 -14.45 -3.83 0.40
C VAL A 53 -15.35 -2.89 -0.38
N ALA A 54 -15.54 -1.69 0.16
CA ALA A 54 -16.40 -0.69 -0.44
C ALA A 54 -15.94 -0.19 -1.84
N SER A 55 -14.66 -0.36 -2.19
CA SER A 55 -14.12 0.19 -3.46
C SER A 55 -14.10 -0.80 -4.62
N VAL A 56 -14.13 -2.10 -4.38
CA VAL A 56 -14.13 -3.13 -5.43
C VAL A 56 -14.99 -4.30 -5.01
N MET A 57 -16.19 -4.37 -5.54
CA MET A 57 -17.09 -5.51 -5.34
C MET A 57 -16.90 -6.51 -6.48
N ALA A 58 -16.19 -7.61 -6.22
CA ALA A 58 -16.08 -8.72 -7.13
C ALA A 58 -16.81 -9.92 -6.55
N SER A 59 -17.65 -10.56 -7.37
CA SER A 59 -18.27 -11.84 -7.01
C SER A 59 -17.32 -12.98 -7.36
N PRO A 60 -17.09 -13.94 -6.46
CA PRO A 60 -16.31 -15.12 -6.79
C PRO A 60 -16.89 -15.91 -8.00
N PRO A 61 -16.04 -16.50 -8.84
CA PRO A 61 -14.58 -16.58 -8.69
C PRO A 61 -13.81 -15.41 -9.33
N PHE A 62 -12.85 -14.83 -8.62
CA PHE A 62 -11.95 -13.78 -9.14
C PHE A 62 -10.49 -14.02 -8.72
N THR A 63 -9.52 -13.41 -9.42
CA THR A 63 -8.09 -13.50 -9.08
C THR A 63 -7.67 -12.35 -8.19
N LEU A 64 -6.91 -12.63 -7.12
CA LEU A 64 -6.33 -11.62 -6.23
C LEU A 64 -5.15 -10.88 -6.86
N GLY A 65 -4.67 -9.86 -6.17
CA GLY A 65 -3.45 -9.12 -6.48
C GLY A 65 -3.73 -7.77 -7.13
N MET A 66 -3.13 -6.75 -6.55
CA MET A 66 -3.37 -5.35 -6.86
C MET A 66 -2.20 -4.71 -7.59
N ASP A 67 -0.97 -5.04 -7.22
CA ASP A 67 0.25 -4.48 -7.77
C ASP A 67 1.26 -5.58 -8.16
N VAL A 68 1.90 -5.37 -9.30
CA VAL A 68 2.73 -6.39 -9.97
C VAL A 68 4.02 -5.78 -10.51
N CYS A 69 5.02 -6.65 -10.71
CA CYS A 69 6.14 -6.43 -11.60
C CYS A 69 6.15 -7.51 -12.68
N GLY A 70 6.58 -7.15 -13.89
CA GLY A 70 6.69 -8.10 -15.01
C GLY A 70 7.05 -7.42 -16.31
N ILE A 71 6.91 -8.17 -17.41
CA ILE A 71 7.15 -7.67 -18.77
C ILE A 71 5.82 -7.50 -19.48
N VAL A 72 5.61 -6.37 -20.16
CA VAL A 72 4.42 -6.18 -21.00
C VAL A 72 4.53 -7.08 -22.22
N GLU A 73 3.61 -8.04 -22.34
CA GLU A 73 3.59 -9.02 -23.43
C GLU A 73 2.63 -8.62 -24.54
N ALA A 74 1.55 -7.93 -24.20
CA ALA A 74 0.59 -7.41 -25.16
C ALA A 74 0.04 -6.05 -24.70
N ALA A 75 -0.37 -5.23 -25.66
CA ALA A 75 -0.96 -3.93 -25.41
C ALA A 75 -2.19 -3.72 -26.32
N GLY A 76 -3.18 -3.04 -25.79
CA GLY A 76 -4.32 -2.55 -26.57
C GLY A 76 -3.99 -1.25 -27.31
N ALA A 77 -4.90 -0.83 -28.19
CA ALA A 77 -4.72 0.39 -28.97
C ALA A 77 -4.43 1.61 -28.07
N GLY A 78 -3.34 2.34 -28.38
CA GLY A 78 -2.89 3.51 -27.64
C GLY A 78 -1.99 3.21 -26.42
N ALA A 79 -1.50 1.98 -26.31
CA ALA A 79 -0.55 1.56 -25.25
C ALA A 79 0.62 0.71 -25.79
N GLU A 80 0.82 0.68 -27.11
CA GLU A 80 1.76 -0.18 -27.82
C GLU A 80 3.23 0.09 -27.43
N GLU A 81 3.53 1.31 -27.01
CA GLU A 81 4.87 1.72 -26.55
C GLU A 81 5.36 0.96 -25.31
N TRP A 82 4.46 0.30 -24.59
CA TRP A 82 4.79 -0.49 -23.41
C TRP A 82 5.28 -1.91 -23.75
N ILE A 83 5.03 -2.43 -24.95
CA ILE A 83 5.39 -3.83 -25.32
C ILE A 83 6.89 -4.07 -25.12
N GLY A 84 7.22 -5.15 -24.42
CA GLY A 84 8.59 -5.57 -24.11
C GLY A 84 9.26 -4.83 -22.96
N ARG A 85 8.62 -3.80 -22.39
CA ARG A 85 9.18 -3.08 -21.23
C ARG A 85 8.98 -3.85 -19.94
N ARG A 86 9.97 -3.77 -19.05
CA ARG A 86 9.86 -4.22 -17.67
C ARG A 86 9.16 -3.14 -16.86
N VAL A 87 8.02 -3.50 -16.25
CA VAL A 87 7.12 -2.53 -15.63
C VAL A 87 6.70 -2.93 -14.22
N VAL A 88 6.32 -1.92 -13.46
CA VAL A 88 5.48 -2.04 -12.28
C VAL A 88 4.11 -1.45 -12.57
N GLY A 89 3.05 -2.01 -12.00
CA GLY A 89 1.70 -1.52 -12.32
C GLY A 89 0.66 -1.88 -11.27
N ILE A 90 -0.40 -1.05 -11.25
CA ILE A 90 -1.62 -1.34 -10.51
C ILE A 90 -2.61 -1.99 -11.49
N THR A 91 -3.07 -3.17 -11.14
CA THR A 91 -3.97 -3.98 -11.98
C THR A 91 -5.35 -3.38 -12.11
N ASN A 92 -6.07 -3.76 -13.16
CA ASN A 92 -7.44 -3.34 -13.40
C ASN A 92 -8.32 -3.67 -12.18
N GLN A 93 -9.06 -2.65 -11.70
CA GLN A 93 -9.92 -2.77 -10.51
C GLN A 93 -9.18 -3.32 -9.27
N SER A 94 -7.85 -3.21 -9.23
CA SER A 94 -7.01 -3.76 -8.15
C SER A 94 -7.17 -5.28 -7.97
N LEU A 95 -7.37 -6.02 -9.06
CA LEU A 95 -7.56 -7.48 -9.11
C LEU A 95 -6.71 -8.08 -10.22
N GLY A 96 -6.41 -9.38 -10.14
CA GLY A 96 -5.80 -10.14 -11.22
C GLY A 96 -4.28 -10.27 -11.17
N GLY A 97 -3.59 -9.61 -10.23
CA GLY A 97 -2.12 -9.58 -10.21
C GLY A 97 -1.44 -10.86 -9.74
N MET A 98 -2.08 -11.67 -8.92
CA MET A 98 -1.51 -12.95 -8.47
C MET A 98 -1.81 -14.07 -9.48
N ALA A 99 -1.35 -13.88 -10.71
CA ALA A 99 -1.49 -14.80 -11.84
C ALA A 99 -0.30 -14.66 -12.78
N GLU A 100 -0.11 -15.61 -13.70
CA GLU A 100 0.95 -15.56 -14.72
C GLU A 100 0.78 -14.33 -15.66
N TYR A 101 -0.45 -13.87 -15.87
CA TYR A 101 -0.76 -12.68 -16.65
C TYR A 101 -1.76 -11.81 -15.90
N ALA A 102 -1.51 -10.50 -15.91
CA ALA A 102 -2.37 -9.48 -15.32
C ALA A 102 -2.68 -8.37 -16.31
N LEU A 103 -3.86 -7.77 -16.19
CA LEU A 103 -4.23 -6.56 -16.94
C LEU A 103 -4.02 -5.32 -16.07
N ALA A 104 -3.49 -4.26 -16.69
CA ALA A 104 -3.39 -2.94 -16.07
C ALA A 104 -3.75 -1.85 -17.07
N PRO A 105 -4.33 -0.71 -16.63
CA PRO A 105 -4.48 0.45 -17.49
C PRO A 105 -3.10 1.09 -17.73
N ALA A 106 -2.80 1.54 -18.95
CA ALA A 106 -1.52 2.18 -19.25
C ALA A 106 -1.21 3.40 -18.36
N THR A 107 -2.24 4.08 -17.84
CA THR A 107 -2.09 5.19 -16.89
C THR A 107 -1.64 4.76 -15.48
N GLY A 108 -1.72 3.47 -15.18
CA GLY A 108 -1.29 2.87 -13.90
C GLY A 108 -0.02 2.03 -14.01
N VAL A 109 0.66 2.09 -15.17
CA VAL A 109 1.90 1.34 -15.46
C VAL A 109 3.09 2.29 -15.55
N PHE A 110 4.21 1.87 -14.99
CA PHE A 110 5.46 2.64 -14.95
C PHE A 110 6.65 1.72 -15.21
N GLU A 111 7.75 2.26 -15.73
CA GLU A 111 8.99 1.48 -15.85
C GLU A 111 9.47 1.02 -14.47
N ALA A 112 9.82 -0.25 -14.32
CA ALA A 112 10.33 -0.74 -13.05
C ALA A 112 11.71 -0.11 -12.76
N PRO A 113 11.94 0.44 -11.55
CA PRO A 113 13.23 1.02 -11.21
C PRO A 113 14.37 0.01 -11.44
N ALA A 114 15.42 0.41 -12.17
CA ALA A 114 16.50 -0.48 -12.55
C ALA A 114 17.32 -1.00 -11.36
N ALA A 115 17.37 -0.24 -10.27
CA ALA A 115 18.08 -0.61 -9.04
C ALA A 115 17.32 -1.62 -8.15
N LEU A 116 16.06 -1.96 -8.49
CA LEU A 116 15.23 -2.91 -7.77
C LEU A 116 15.09 -4.22 -8.56
N ASP A 117 15.14 -5.35 -7.86
CA ASP A 117 14.76 -6.64 -8.46
C ASP A 117 13.24 -6.73 -8.67
N ASP A 118 12.73 -7.85 -9.23
CA ASP A 118 11.30 -7.99 -9.52
C ASP A 118 10.43 -8.06 -8.27
N VAL A 119 10.94 -8.67 -7.20
CA VAL A 119 10.25 -8.80 -5.92
C VAL A 119 10.14 -7.43 -5.23
N GLU A 120 11.24 -6.68 -5.19
CA GLU A 120 11.26 -5.31 -4.69
C GLU A 120 10.38 -4.38 -5.54
N SER A 121 10.46 -4.52 -6.86
CA SER A 121 9.65 -3.74 -7.80
C SER A 121 8.14 -3.98 -7.61
N ALA A 122 7.71 -5.23 -7.40
CA ALA A 122 6.32 -5.54 -7.10
C ALA A 122 5.85 -4.95 -5.75
N ALA A 123 6.77 -4.72 -4.82
CA ALA A 123 6.50 -4.11 -3.52
C ALA A 123 6.56 -2.57 -3.52
N PHE A 124 6.86 -1.95 -4.67
CA PHE A 124 7.20 -0.53 -4.75
C PHE A 124 5.98 0.37 -5.00
N THR A 125 5.16 0.07 -6.01
CA THR A 125 4.19 1.06 -6.54
C THR A 125 3.17 1.48 -5.49
N LEU A 126 2.42 0.57 -4.92
CA LEU A 126 1.33 0.93 -4.00
C LEU A 126 1.82 1.71 -2.78
N PRO A 127 2.81 1.22 -1.99
CA PRO A 127 3.18 1.90 -0.76
C PRO A 127 3.91 3.22 -1.03
N PHE A 128 4.84 3.26 -1.99
CA PHE A 128 5.62 4.47 -2.20
C PHE A 128 4.83 5.58 -2.92
N HIS A 129 4.00 5.25 -3.94
CA HIS A 129 3.13 6.25 -4.55
C HIS A 129 2.10 6.78 -3.55
N THR A 130 1.47 5.90 -2.75
CA THR A 130 0.53 6.33 -1.71
C THR A 130 1.21 7.23 -0.68
N GLY A 131 2.39 6.82 -0.17
CA GLY A 131 3.16 7.59 0.79
C GLY A 131 3.60 8.94 0.23
N TYR A 132 4.10 8.98 -0.99
CA TYR A 132 4.50 10.24 -1.65
C TYR A 132 3.32 11.19 -1.83
N LEU A 133 2.20 10.69 -2.34
CA LEU A 133 0.98 11.49 -2.46
C LEU A 133 0.49 11.99 -1.11
N ALA A 134 0.50 11.15 -0.07
CA ALA A 134 0.10 11.51 1.28
C ALA A 134 0.97 12.64 1.84
N LEU A 135 2.29 12.46 1.82
CA LEU A 135 3.23 13.39 2.44
C LEU A 135 3.39 14.69 1.65
N HIS A 136 3.68 14.60 0.34
CA HIS A 136 4.06 15.78 -0.44
C HIS A 136 2.86 16.50 -1.06
N ARG A 137 1.91 15.76 -1.65
CA ARG A 137 0.77 16.41 -2.33
C ARG A 137 -0.36 16.80 -1.39
N ARG A 138 -0.65 15.95 -0.37
CA ARG A 138 -1.81 16.14 0.50
C ARG A 138 -1.46 16.81 1.81
N ALA A 139 -0.55 16.24 2.59
CA ALA A 139 -0.15 16.81 3.87
C ALA A 139 0.85 17.99 3.73
N ARG A 140 1.56 18.10 2.60
CA ARG A 140 2.56 19.13 2.35
C ARG A 140 3.61 19.18 3.47
N LEU A 141 4.15 17.99 3.80
CA LEU A 141 5.19 17.83 4.81
C LEU A 141 6.37 18.75 4.52
N GLN A 142 6.83 19.47 5.54
CA GLN A 142 7.97 20.38 5.46
C GLN A 142 9.20 19.81 6.17
N VAL A 143 10.38 20.29 5.78
CA VAL A 143 11.64 19.97 6.47
C VAL A 143 11.56 20.38 7.94
N GLY A 144 11.98 19.50 8.85
CA GLY A 144 11.98 19.72 10.29
C GLY A 144 10.66 19.47 11.01
N GLU A 145 9.55 19.26 10.28
CA GLU A 145 8.28 18.86 10.89
C GLU A 145 8.36 17.46 11.50
N THR A 146 7.59 17.21 12.53
CA THR A 146 7.43 15.89 13.13
C THR A 146 6.35 15.09 12.40
N LEU A 147 6.74 13.93 11.85
CA LEU A 147 5.86 12.96 11.21
C LEU A 147 5.62 11.77 12.14
N LEU A 148 4.37 11.54 12.56
CA LEU A 148 3.96 10.34 13.29
C LEU A 148 3.38 9.31 12.31
N VAL A 149 3.96 8.09 12.31
CA VAL A 149 3.52 6.98 11.44
C VAL A 149 2.88 5.87 12.27
N VAL A 150 1.56 5.74 12.22
CA VAL A 150 0.81 4.70 12.91
C VAL A 150 0.82 3.43 12.07
N GLY A 151 1.39 2.34 12.61
CA GLY A 151 1.62 1.10 11.87
C GLY A 151 2.94 1.12 11.08
N GLY A 152 4.00 1.69 11.67
CA GLY A 152 5.29 1.97 11.04
C GLY A 152 5.98 0.76 10.41
N ALA A 153 5.86 -0.44 11.00
CA ALA A 153 6.49 -1.65 10.47
C ALA A 153 5.68 -2.37 9.37
N SER A 154 4.52 -1.83 8.97
CA SER A 154 3.75 -2.35 7.83
C SER A 154 4.42 -2.00 6.50
N ALA A 155 3.98 -2.62 5.40
CA ALA A 155 4.50 -2.32 4.07
C ALA A 155 4.42 -0.83 3.70
N LEU A 156 3.28 -0.18 3.95
CA LEU A 156 3.11 1.24 3.70
C LEU A 156 3.82 2.09 4.77
N GLY A 157 3.84 1.63 6.04
CA GLY A 157 4.53 2.32 7.12
C GLY A 157 6.03 2.45 6.88
N THR A 158 6.68 1.37 6.44
CA THR A 158 8.12 1.38 6.11
C THR A 158 8.43 2.31 4.94
N ALA A 159 7.53 2.45 3.97
CA ALA A 159 7.67 3.40 2.87
C ALA A 159 7.51 4.86 3.37
N ILE A 160 6.48 5.14 4.19
CA ILE A 160 6.24 6.48 4.73
C ILE A 160 7.38 6.95 5.64
N ILE A 161 7.95 6.06 6.48
CA ILE A 161 9.13 6.39 7.30
C ILE A 161 10.27 6.86 6.40
N GLN A 162 10.65 6.05 5.40
CA GLN A 162 11.76 6.39 4.49
C GLN A 162 11.51 7.69 3.72
N LEU A 163 10.29 7.88 3.21
CA LEU A 163 9.92 9.12 2.50
C LEU A 163 9.94 10.33 3.43
N GLY A 164 9.51 10.20 4.68
CA GLY A 164 9.59 11.25 5.69
C GLY A 164 11.03 11.63 6.02
N VAL A 165 11.89 10.63 6.23
CA VAL A 165 13.33 10.84 6.45
C VAL A 165 13.98 11.51 5.23
N ALA A 166 13.69 11.04 4.02
CA ALA A 166 14.21 11.64 2.78
C ALA A 166 13.74 13.10 2.58
N ALA A 167 12.55 13.44 3.12
CA ALA A 167 12.02 14.81 3.11
C ALA A 167 12.61 15.70 4.24
N GLY A 168 13.47 15.17 5.10
CA GLY A 168 14.05 15.91 6.23
C GLY A 168 13.10 16.11 7.41
N ALA A 169 12.08 15.28 7.55
CA ALA A 169 11.19 15.29 8.71
C ALA A 169 11.78 14.50 9.88
N ARG A 170 11.34 14.82 11.09
CA ARG A 170 11.60 14.07 12.32
C ARG A 170 10.56 12.97 12.44
N VAL A 171 10.93 11.72 12.24
CA VAL A 171 9.97 10.62 12.13
C VAL A 171 9.82 9.89 13.46
N VAL A 172 8.58 9.79 13.94
CA VAL A 172 8.17 8.95 15.08
C VAL A 172 7.28 7.83 14.55
N ALA A 173 7.57 6.58 14.91
CA ALA A 173 6.81 5.42 14.43
C ALA A 173 6.09 4.70 15.58
N LEU A 174 4.85 4.28 15.37
CA LEU A 174 4.16 3.34 16.25
C LEU A 174 4.25 1.93 15.68
N ALA A 175 4.75 1.00 16.49
CA ALA A 175 4.86 -0.40 16.13
C ALA A 175 4.47 -1.28 17.33
N GLY A 176 4.08 -2.52 17.12
CA GLY A 176 3.76 -3.46 18.20
C GLY A 176 4.92 -4.41 18.45
N GLY A 177 5.57 -4.27 19.60
CA GLY A 177 6.70 -5.07 20.05
C GLY A 177 8.08 -4.56 19.57
N PRO A 178 9.16 -4.97 20.27
CA PRO A 178 10.49 -4.44 20.07
C PRO A 178 11.06 -4.72 18.66
N GLU A 179 10.86 -5.91 18.13
CA GLU A 179 11.39 -6.28 16.80
C GLU A 179 10.86 -5.36 15.68
N LYS A 180 9.59 -5.00 15.74
CA LYS A 180 8.99 -4.05 14.78
C LYS A 180 9.48 -2.62 15.00
N GLY A 181 9.75 -2.27 16.27
CA GLY A 181 10.36 -0.99 16.64
C GLY A 181 11.77 -0.86 16.04
N GLU A 182 12.58 -1.89 16.14
CA GLU A 182 13.94 -1.91 15.56
C GLU A 182 13.91 -1.72 14.04
N VAL A 183 12.96 -2.32 13.34
CA VAL A 183 12.79 -2.08 11.89
C VAL A 183 12.52 -0.60 11.62
N CYS A 184 11.62 0.03 12.38
CA CYS A 184 11.33 1.46 12.19
C CYS A 184 12.54 2.35 12.45
N LEU A 185 13.32 2.07 13.52
CA LEU A 185 14.55 2.79 13.84
C LEU A 185 15.61 2.58 12.74
N GLY A 186 15.77 1.36 12.26
CA GLY A 186 16.69 1.02 11.16
C GLY A 186 16.37 1.73 9.84
N LEU A 187 15.13 2.17 9.66
CA LEU A 187 14.69 2.98 8.51
C LEU A 187 14.83 4.49 8.73
N GLY A 188 15.37 4.91 9.88
CA GLY A 188 15.65 6.30 10.20
C GLY A 188 14.59 7.01 11.05
N ALA A 189 13.63 6.29 11.64
CA ALA A 189 12.77 6.90 12.67
C ALA A 189 13.60 7.31 13.88
N GLU A 190 13.38 8.52 14.43
CA GLU A 190 14.05 9.00 15.64
C GLU A 190 13.54 8.30 16.91
N LEU A 191 12.28 7.86 16.88
CA LEU A 191 11.62 7.17 17.98
C LEU A 191 10.68 6.10 17.42
N ALA A 192 10.74 4.90 18.00
CA ALA A 192 9.73 3.87 17.85
C ALA A 192 9.02 3.65 19.18
N ILE A 193 7.68 3.78 19.17
CA ILE A 193 6.84 3.61 20.37
C ILE A 193 6.13 2.27 20.28
N ASP A 194 6.32 1.41 21.26
CA ASP A 194 5.55 0.18 21.39
C ASP A 194 4.18 0.46 22.01
N TYR A 195 3.18 0.63 21.16
CA TYR A 195 1.81 0.93 21.59
C TYR A 195 1.14 -0.18 22.43
N THR A 196 1.80 -1.34 22.62
CA THR A 196 1.29 -2.44 23.45
C THR A 196 1.67 -2.27 24.92
N THR A 197 2.70 -1.51 25.19
CA THR A 197 3.30 -1.35 26.53
C THR A 197 3.50 0.10 26.96
N GLU A 198 3.51 1.05 26.01
CA GLU A 198 3.78 2.47 26.26
C GLU A 198 2.54 3.34 26.02
N ASP A 199 2.42 4.43 26.78
CA ASP A 199 1.41 5.47 26.50
C ASP A 199 1.86 6.32 25.30
N VAL A 200 1.08 6.26 24.23
CA VAL A 200 1.41 6.91 22.96
C VAL A 200 1.44 8.43 23.10
N PHE A 201 0.47 9.02 23.82
CA PHE A 201 0.40 10.46 24.00
C PHE A 201 1.61 10.98 24.79
N ASP A 202 1.89 10.39 25.94
CA ASP A 202 3.02 10.80 26.80
C ASP A 202 4.36 10.70 26.07
N ARG A 203 4.55 9.63 25.27
CA ARG A 203 5.78 9.43 24.49
C ARG A 203 5.94 10.46 23.40
N VAL A 204 4.88 10.73 22.62
CA VAL A 204 4.90 11.74 21.55
C VAL A 204 5.12 13.13 22.15
N MET A 205 4.39 13.51 23.22
CA MET A 205 4.54 14.82 23.85
C MET A 205 5.94 15.02 24.45
N THR A 206 6.47 14.01 25.12
CA THR A 206 7.84 14.07 25.67
C THR A 206 8.87 14.26 24.57
N HIS A 207 8.77 13.49 23.45
CA HIS A 207 9.73 13.59 22.34
C HIS A 207 9.66 14.94 21.60
N THR A 208 8.47 15.52 21.52
CA THR A 208 8.23 16.79 20.79
C THR A 208 8.27 18.02 21.69
N GLY A 209 8.59 17.87 22.99
CA GLY A 209 8.58 19.00 23.95
C GLY A 209 7.19 19.61 24.15
N GLY A 210 6.13 18.81 24.02
CA GLY A 210 4.73 19.22 24.15
C GLY A 210 4.09 19.75 22.88
N HIS A 211 4.82 19.81 21.75
CA HIS A 211 4.29 20.34 20.49
C HIS A 211 3.31 19.37 19.80
N GLY A 212 3.59 18.07 19.85
CA GLY A 212 2.87 17.06 19.09
C GLY A 212 3.45 16.81 17.69
N ALA A 213 2.71 16.08 16.86
CA ALA A 213 3.12 15.75 15.49
C ALA A 213 2.45 16.67 14.46
N ASP A 214 3.24 17.30 13.59
CA ASP A 214 2.75 18.21 12.54
C ASP A 214 1.98 17.44 11.47
N VAL A 215 2.42 16.22 11.14
CA VAL A 215 1.74 15.31 10.22
C VAL A 215 1.58 13.94 10.89
N VAL A 216 0.39 13.39 10.83
CA VAL A 216 0.10 12.04 11.30
C VAL A 216 -0.44 11.21 10.14
N CYS A 217 0.26 10.13 9.76
CA CYS A 217 -0.21 9.13 8.82
C CYS A 217 -0.76 7.93 9.59
N ASP A 218 -2.07 7.76 9.58
CA ASP A 218 -2.73 6.64 10.26
C ASP A 218 -3.10 5.54 9.26
N LEU A 219 -2.39 4.40 9.37
CA LEU A 219 -2.56 3.23 8.50
C LEU A 219 -3.48 2.18 9.11
N ILE A 220 -3.98 2.43 10.30
CA ILE A 220 -4.76 1.46 11.10
C ILE A 220 -6.20 1.94 11.29
N GLY A 221 -6.39 3.15 11.79
CA GLY A 221 -7.71 3.66 12.17
C GLY A 221 -8.31 2.95 13.40
N GLY A 222 -9.63 2.93 13.47
CA GLY A 222 -10.39 2.20 14.48
C GLY A 222 -10.37 2.83 15.87
N GLU A 223 -10.32 2.01 16.91
CA GLU A 223 -10.47 2.45 18.30
C GLU A 223 -9.42 3.45 18.76
N ARG A 224 -8.20 3.34 18.23
CA ARG A 224 -7.07 4.21 18.63
C ARG A 224 -7.10 5.60 17.98
N THR A 225 -7.93 5.83 16.99
CA THR A 225 -8.00 7.09 16.23
C THR A 225 -8.09 8.31 17.16
N GLU A 226 -8.93 8.26 18.20
CA GLU A 226 -9.11 9.39 19.11
C GLU A 226 -7.89 9.67 19.98
N THR A 227 -7.17 8.64 20.41
CA THR A 227 -5.88 8.79 21.10
C THR A 227 -4.82 9.38 20.16
N ILE A 228 -4.80 8.92 18.90
CA ILE A 228 -3.87 9.47 17.90
C ILE A 228 -4.18 10.95 17.62
N TRP A 229 -5.45 11.35 17.60
CA TRP A 229 -5.83 12.76 17.42
C TRP A 229 -5.30 13.67 18.54
N THR A 230 -5.12 13.18 19.77
CA THR A 230 -4.52 13.98 20.84
C THR A 230 -3.02 14.24 20.62
N CYS A 231 -2.38 13.47 19.75
CA CYS A 231 -0.96 13.64 19.41
C CYS A 231 -0.74 14.63 18.26
N VAL A 232 -1.81 15.11 17.58
CA VAL A 232 -1.70 16.04 16.46
C VAL A 232 -1.40 17.44 16.96
N ALA A 233 -0.40 18.10 16.40
CA ALA A 233 -0.05 19.47 16.75
C ALA A 233 -1.13 20.47 16.29
N HIS A 234 -1.10 21.67 16.88
CA HIS A 234 -1.89 22.82 16.39
C HIS A 234 -1.54 23.08 14.91
N ASP A 235 -2.52 23.31 14.06
CA ASP A 235 -2.41 23.39 12.59
C ASP A 235 -1.87 22.11 11.93
N GLY A 236 -1.82 20.99 12.66
CA GLY A 236 -1.37 19.71 12.16
C GLY A 236 -2.31 19.09 11.12
N ARG A 237 -1.84 18.03 10.49
CA ARG A 237 -2.58 17.30 9.44
C ARG A 237 -2.65 15.82 9.79
N TYR A 238 -3.85 15.34 10.03
CA TYR A 238 -4.14 13.91 10.20
C TYR A 238 -4.55 13.30 8.85
N VAL A 239 -3.80 12.31 8.39
CA VAL A 239 -4.01 11.63 7.11
C VAL A 239 -4.46 10.19 7.38
N PRO A 240 -5.78 9.90 7.38
CA PRO A 240 -6.29 8.54 7.46
C PRO A 240 -6.04 7.82 6.14
N ILE A 241 -5.29 6.72 6.16
CA ILE A 241 -4.96 5.91 4.97
C ILE A 241 -5.49 4.49 5.13
N GLY A 242 -5.43 3.93 6.35
CA GLY A 242 -5.96 2.62 6.69
C GLY A 242 -7.29 2.69 7.44
N PHE A 243 -8.15 1.70 7.20
CA PHE A 243 -9.46 1.56 7.82
C PHE A 243 -9.66 0.12 8.30
N ASN A 244 -8.60 -0.49 8.84
CA ASN A 244 -8.56 -1.92 9.15
C ASN A 244 -9.58 -2.33 10.22
N ASP A 245 -9.82 -1.45 11.18
CA ASP A 245 -10.76 -1.72 12.28
C ASP A 245 -12.18 -1.16 12.00
N ASP A 246 -12.35 -0.36 10.95
CA ASP A 246 -13.65 0.10 10.46
C ASP A 246 -13.62 0.22 8.91
N PRO A 247 -13.65 -0.92 8.20
CA PRO A 247 -13.50 -0.94 6.74
C PRO A 247 -14.63 -0.25 5.97
N GLN A 248 -15.80 -0.03 6.60
CA GLN A 248 -16.98 0.50 5.91
C GLN A 248 -16.98 2.02 5.87
N SER A 249 -16.55 2.68 6.93
CA SER A 249 -16.65 4.14 7.01
C SER A 249 -15.41 4.84 7.55
N GLY A 250 -14.49 4.11 8.19
CA GLY A 250 -13.25 4.62 8.75
C GLY A 250 -13.38 5.58 9.91
N LEU A 251 -14.42 6.40 9.93
CA LEU A 251 -14.68 7.42 10.97
C LEU A 251 -16.04 7.28 11.64
N THR A 252 -16.74 6.16 11.46
CA THR A 252 -18.03 5.92 12.12
C THR A 252 -17.87 6.03 13.65
N GLY A 253 -18.77 6.77 14.27
CA GLY A 253 -18.74 7.01 15.72
C GLY A 253 -17.62 7.91 16.20
N LYS A 254 -16.73 8.41 15.33
CA LYS A 254 -15.67 9.34 15.72
C LYS A 254 -16.24 10.75 15.81
N PRO A 255 -16.08 11.43 16.96
CA PRO A 255 -16.67 12.76 17.14
C PRO A 255 -15.85 13.83 16.40
N LEU A 256 -16.21 14.15 15.15
CA LEU A 256 -15.53 15.18 14.35
C LEU A 256 -15.41 16.54 15.07
N ARG A 257 -16.23 16.79 16.10
CA ARG A 257 -16.04 17.94 17.00
C ARG A 257 -14.63 17.97 17.61
N LYS A 258 -13.97 16.82 17.85
CA LYS A 258 -12.61 16.76 18.36
C LYS A 258 -11.58 17.33 17.36
N VAL A 259 -11.84 17.23 16.06
CA VAL A 259 -11.01 17.86 15.02
C VAL A 259 -11.03 19.39 15.17
N SER A 260 -12.25 19.95 15.34
CA SER A 260 -12.42 21.41 15.58
C SER A 260 -11.79 21.86 16.89
N MET A 261 -11.93 21.07 17.96
CA MET A 261 -11.35 21.40 19.27
C MET A 261 -9.81 21.29 19.29
N GLY A 262 -9.25 20.37 18.49
CA GLY A 262 -7.82 20.17 18.38
C GLY A 262 -7.14 21.11 17.38
N ASN A 263 -7.89 21.95 16.66
CA ASN A 263 -7.37 22.87 15.63
C ASN A 263 -6.42 22.18 14.63
N PHE A 264 -6.81 20.99 14.13
CA PHE A 264 -6.05 20.30 13.09
C PHE A 264 -6.95 19.95 11.89
N SER A 265 -6.34 19.55 10.77
CA SER A 265 -7.04 19.19 9.54
C SER A 265 -7.06 17.67 9.32
N VAL A 266 -8.16 17.15 8.78
CA VAL A 266 -8.22 15.78 8.25
C VAL A 266 -8.00 15.83 6.74
N VAL A 267 -6.99 15.11 6.24
CA VAL A 267 -6.52 15.19 4.86
C VAL A 267 -6.62 13.82 4.19
N GLY A 268 -7.55 13.67 3.26
CA GLY A 268 -7.74 12.42 2.50
C GLY A 268 -6.67 12.23 1.41
N VAL A 269 -6.32 10.96 1.15
CA VAL A 269 -5.48 10.53 0.04
C VAL A 269 -6.04 9.23 -0.56
N VAL A 270 -6.01 9.10 -1.87
CA VAL A 270 -6.26 7.86 -2.60
C VAL A 270 -5.25 7.71 -3.72
N LEU A 271 -4.68 6.52 -3.88
CA LEU A 271 -3.86 6.21 -5.04
C LEU A 271 -4.76 5.86 -6.22
N GLY A 272 -4.64 6.63 -7.28
CA GLY A 272 -5.35 6.41 -8.54
C GLY A 272 -5.06 7.54 -9.52
N TYR A 273 -4.84 7.18 -10.76
CA TYR A 273 -4.61 8.09 -11.88
C TYR A 273 -5.62 7.78 -12.98
N SER A 274 -6.30 8.79 -13.52
CA SER A 274 -7.37 8.55 -14.50
C SER A 274 -7.48 9.67 -15.53
N THR A 275 -7.78 9.29 -16.76
CA THR A 275 -8.15 10.19 -17.86
C THR A 275 -9.62 10.62 -17.76
N VAL A 276 -10.45 9.89 -17.00
CA VAL A 276 -11.90 10.13 -16.86
C VAL A 276 -12.30 10.28 -15.37
N PRO A 277 -11.73 11.26 -14.65
CA PRO A 277 -11.91 11.37 -13.21
C PRO A 277 -13.37 11.61 -12.79
N LEU A 278 -14.21 12.18 -13.66
CA LEU A 278 -15.61 12.47 -13.36
C LEU A 278 -16.45 11.19 -13.18
N ASP A 279 -16.12 10.12 -13.89
CA ASP A 279 -16.83 8.86 -13.79
C ASP A 279 -16.67 8.24 -12.41
N TYR A 280 -15.49 8.40 -11.81
CA TYR A 280 -15.18 7.91 -10.47
C TYR A 280 -15.80 8.76 -9.35
N ARG A 281 -15.99 10.07 -9.58
CA ARG A 281 -16.56 10.99 -8.56
C ARG A 281 -17.97 10.60 -8.13
N ARG A 282 -18.77 10.02 -9.03
CA ARG A 282 -20.12 9.52 -8.70
C ARG A 282 -20.09 8.42 -7.63
N PHE A 283 -18.98 7.72 -7.52
CA PHE A 283 -18.74 6.66 -6.51
C PHE A 283 -17.92 7.14 -5.31
N GLY A 284 -17.76 8.46 -5.16
CA GLY A 284 -16.95 9.03 -4.06
C GLY A 284 -15.43 8.96 -4.27
N LEU A 285 -14.96 8.47 -5.41
CA LEU A 285 -13.53 8.43 -5.74
C LEU A 285 -13.15 9.65 -6.58
N ASN A 286 -11.96 10.21 -6.32
CA ASN A 286 -11.45 11.36 -7.06
C ASN A 286 -9.96 11.14 -7.38
N PRO A 287 -9.65 10.29 -8.39
CA PRO A 287 -8.28 9.98 -8.78
C PRO A 287 -7.57 11.26 -9.29
N PHE A 288 -6.25 11.23 -9.19
CA PHE A 288 -5.41 12.30 -9.75
C PHE A 288 -5.44 12.29 -11.29
N PRO A 289 -5.18 13.42 -11.93
CA PRO A 289 -4.97 13.46 -13.38
C PRO A 289 -3.82 12.52 -13.79
N PRO A 290 -3.86 11.97 -15.03
CA PRO A 290 -2.91 10.92 -15.44
C PRO A 290 -1.44 11.37 -15.44
N HIS A 291 -1.15 12.66 -15.70
CA HIS A 291 0.22 13.19 -15.65
C HIS A 291 0.88 13.16 -14.27
N VAL A 292 0.10 13.11 -13.20
CA VAL A 292 0.61 13.06 -11.82
C VAL A 292 1.33 11.73 -11.55
N GLY A 293 0.89 10.63 -12.15
CA GLY A 293 1.51 9.33 -11.98
C GLY A 293 2.98 9.29 -12.39
N PRO A 294 3.32 9.66 -13.64
CA PRO A 294 4.71 9.76 -14.10
C PRO A 294 5.57 10.75 -13.29
N GLU A 295 5.02 11.90 -12.88
CA GLU A 295 5.73 12.86 -12.01
C GLU A 295 6.13 12.23 -10.67
N VAL A 296 5.19 11.57 -10.01
CA VAL A 296 5.42 10.88 -8.73
C VAL A 296 6.41 9.74 -8.91
N HIS A 297 6.24 8.95 -9.97
CA HIS A 297 7.11 7.81 -10.25
C HIS A 297 8.56 8.25 -10.51
N ALA A 298 8.77 9.29 -11.29
CA ALA A 298 10.11 9.84 -11.55
C ALA A 298 10.78 10.35 -10.27
N ALA A 299 10.05 11.06 -9.40
CA ALA A 299 10.58 11.50 -8.11
C ALA A 299 10.97 10.31 -7.20
N LEU A 300 10.14 9.29 -7.15
CA LEU A 300 10.41 8.09 -6.37
C LEU A 300 11.59 7.28 -6.93
N THR A 301 11.70 7.13 -8.25
CA THR A 301 12.82 6.44 -8.90
C THR A 301 14.13 7.16 -8.60
N ALA A 302 14.15 8.50 -8.63
CA ALA A 302 15.34 9.26 -8.24
C ALA A 302 15.77 9.00 -6.78
N LEU A 303 14.82 8.83 -5.86
CA LEU A 303 15.12 8.47 -4.46
C LEU A 303 15.65 7.03 -4.34
N VAL A 304 15.14 6.10 -5.15
CA VAL A 304 15.67 4.72 -5.24
C VAL A 304 17.10 4.73 -5.76
N ASP A 305 17.36 5.46 -6.85
CA ASP A 305 18.69 5.55 -7.48
C ASP A 305 19.71 6.20 -6.55
N ALA A 306 19.27 7.15 -5.71
CA ALA A 306 20.08 7.76 -4.66
C ALA A 306 20.28 6.84 -3.43
N GLY A 307 19.64 5.67 -3.38
CA GLY A 307 19.68 4.77 -2.23
C GLY A 307 18.94 5.29 -0.99
N SER A 308 18.14 6.34 -1.14
CA SER A 308 17.40 6.97 -0.02
C SER A 308 16.17 6.17 0.40
N ILE A 309 15.58 5.42 -0.52
CA ILE A 309 14.42 4.56 -0.25
C ILE A 309 14.59 3.18 -0.92
N ARG A 310 14.07 2.15 -0.25
CA ARG A 310 14.02 0.79 -0.79
C ARG A 310 12.86 0.01 -0.17
N PRO A 311 12.10 -0.81 -0.92
CA PRO A 311 11.07 -1.65 -0.37
C PRO A 311 11.60 -2.63 0.69
N VAL A 312 10.91 -2.70 1.83
CA VAL A 312 11.23 -3.68 2.88
C VAL A 312 10.47 -4.96 2.61
N ILE A 313 11.19 -5.99 2.16
CA ILE A 313 10.60 -7.30 1.88
C ILE A 313 10.64 -8.15 3.16
N GLY A 314 9.47 -8.37 3.73
CA GLY A 314 9.33 -9.22 4.90
C GLY A 314 9.31 -10.72 4.55
N ARG A 315 8.62 -11.08 3.44
CA ARG A 315 8.54 -12.47 2.99
C ARG A 315 8.48 -12.56 1.47
N ARG A 316 9.21 -13.52 0.92
CA ARG A 316 9.13 -13.96 -0.47
C ARG A 316 8.48 -15.33 -0.50
N ILE A 317 7.35 -15.49 -1.17
CA ILE A 317 6.51 -16.67 -1.12
C ILE A 317 6.10 -17.13 -2.51
N SER A 318 5.70 -18.40 -2.63
CA SER A 318 5.06 -18.96 -3.83
C SER A 318 3.55 -18.69 -3.82
N MET A 319 2.86 -18.91 -4.95
CA MET A 319 1.39 -18.82 -5.04
C MET A 319 0.68 -19.75 -4.04
N ALA A 320 1.25 -20.91 -3.75
CA ALA A 320 0.65 -21.89 -2.83
C ALA A 320 0.62 -21.41 -1.37
N GLU A 321 1.49 -20.47 -1.01
CA GLU A 321 1.61 -19.94 0.35
C GLU A 321 0.75 -18.70 0.60
N VAL A 322 0.07 -18.17 -0.43
CA VAL A 322 -0.70 -16.92 -0.34
C VAL A 322 -1.76 -16.96 0.76
N ALA A 323 -2.52 -18.03 0.85
CA ALA A 323 -3.58 -18.16 1.85
C ALA A 323 -3.03 -18.05 3.28
N ALA A 324 -1.95 -18.78 3.59
CA ALA A 324 -1.29 -18.74 4.89
C ALA A 324 -0.65 -17.38 5.17
N ALA A 325 -0.03 -16.77 4.16
CA ALA A 325 0.58 -15.44 4.31
C ALA A 325 -0.46 -14.34 4.59
N LEU A 326 -1.65 -14.42 3.99
CA LEU A 326 -2.75 -13.50 4.28
C LEU A 326 -3.34 -13.71 5.68
N GLU A 327 -3.41 -14.95 6.18
CA GLU A 327 -3.79 -15.22 7.58
C GLU A 327 -2.76 -14.62 8.57
N ASP A 328 -1.45 -14.74 8.28
CA ASP A 328 -0.40 -14.11 9.08
C ASP A 328 -0.52 -12.58 9.07
N HIS A 329 -0.87 -12.00 7.92
CA HIS A 329 -1.08 -10.57 7.76
C HIS A 329 -2.28 -10.10 8.58
N ASP A 330 -3.41 -10.80 8.52
CA ASP A 330 -4.61 -10.55 9.30
C ASP A 330 -4.34 -10.56 10.81
N GLN A 331 -3.49 -11.48 11.26
CA GLN A 331 -3.07 -11.61 12.65
C GLN A 331 -1.92 -10.67 13.05
N ARG A 332 -1.56 -9.70 12.18
CA ARG A 332 -0.51 -8.70 12.43
C ARG A 332 0.87 -9.33 12.74
N ARG A 333 1.15 -10.55 12.23
CA ARG A 333 2.42 -11.27 12.41
C ARG A 333 3.47 -10.96 11.34
N THR A 334 3.21 -9.99 10.49
CA THR A 334 4.09 -9.61 9.38
C THR A 334 4.81 -8.29 9.64
N THR A 335 5.95 -8.11 8.96
CA THR A 335 6.72 -6.87 8.90
C THR A 335 7.08 -6.62 7.44
N GLY A 336 7.06 -5.37 6.99
CA GLY A 336 7.31 -5.06 5.58
C GLY A 336 6.28 -5.66 4.63
N ARG A 337 6.71 -5.98 3.41
CA ARG A 337 5.86 -6.51 2.34
C ARG A 337 6.03 -8.01 2.14
N SER A 338 4.94 -8.75 2.05
CA SER A 338 4.96 -10.11 1.52
C SER A 338 4.75 -10.06 0.01
N VAL A 339 5.61 -10.77 -0.74
CA VAL A 339 5.59 -10.77 -2.21
C VAL A 339 5.54 -12.20 -2.74
N VAL A 340 4.58 -12.44 -3.63
CA VAL A 340 4.51 -13.67 -4.42
C VAL A 340 5.53 -13.57 -5.53
N ASP A 341 6.51 -14.45 -5.51
CA ASP A 341 7.45 -14.64 -6.60
C ASP A 341 6.97 -15.81 -7.46
N LEU A 342 6.58 -15.50 -8.69
CA LEU A 342 6.02 -16.48 -9.60
C LEU A 342 7.06 -17.46 -10.15
N THR A 343 8.35 -17.19 -9.95
CA THR A 343 9.42 -18.10 -10.33
C THR A 343 9.63 -19.23 -9.32
N LEU A 344 9.10 -19.10 -8.11
CA LEU A 344 9.20 -20.13 -7.09
C LEU A 344 8.23 -21.29 -7.36
N ALA A 345 8.78 -22.49 -7.35
CA ALA A 345 7.97 -23.72 -7.31
C ALA A 345 7.27 -23.79 -5.94
N GLY A 346 5.96 -24.10 -5.93
CA GLY A 346 5.25 -24.33 -4.66
C GLY A 346 5.84 -25.53 -3.92
N PRO A 347 5.66 -25.63 -2.58
CA PRO A 347 6.09 -26.78 -1.81
C PRO A 347 5.40 -28.04 -2.37
N GLY A 348 6.17 -28.99 -2.88
CA GLY A 348 5.70 -30.27 -3.45
C GLY A 348 5.74 -30.38 -4.98
N ALA A 349 6.14 -29.37 -5.73
CA ALA A 349 6.46 -29.50 -7.16
C ALA A 349 7.86 -30.09 -7.31
N ALA A 350 7.99 -31.43 -7.25
CA ALA A 350 9.16 -32.11 -7.76
C ALA A 350 9.24 -31.87 -9.29
N ARG A 351 10.43 -31.45 -9.76
CA ARG A 351 10.74 -31.37 -11.20
C ARG A 351 10.72 -32.74 -11.84
#